data_8523ed7d06a42b5d2a328f58e2043f33
#
_entry.id   8523ed7d06a42b5d2a328f58e2043f33
#
_cell.length_a   1.000
_cell.length_b   1.000
_cell.length_c   1.000
_cell.angle_alpha   90.00
_cell.angle_beta   90.00
_cell.angle_gamma   90.00
#
_symmetry.space_group_name_H-M   'P 1'
#
loop_
_entity.id
_entity.type
_entity.pdbx_description
1 polymer ?
#
loop_
_entity_poly.entity_id
_entity_poly.type
_entity_poly.pdbx_seq_one_letter_code
_entity_poly.pdbx_strand_id
1 'polypeptide(L)'
;EGWLSPSDRASQTYPETIDPATIPEQAPEVSGPNGLIKNQVLAELGNLGIDESEVQTRGLKVTTTIDMKAQNTTVDMVNAELAKQRENVRMAAVSVEPKTGAVRAYFGGNDGNGWDYANAPLQTGSTFKIFTLAAAVSQGIPTSQVVSDASYQLPNTVVPGGGCRGGCTIKEALKRSLNPPFLRLQ
;
A
#
# COMPACT_ATOMS: atom_id res chain seq x y z
N GLU A 1 22.94 5.18 48.96
CA GLU A 1 21.57 4.89 49.42
C GLU A 1 21.42 3.53 50.11
N GLY A 2 22.52 2.90 50.63
CA GLY A 2 22.44 1.81 51.59
C GLY A 2 22.02 0.42 51.10
N TRP A 3 21.97 0.18 49.82
CA TRP A 3 21.54 -1.09 49.23
C TRP A 3 22.61 -2.19 49.28
N LEU A 4 23.88 -1.82 49.34
CA LEU A 4 25.02 -2.73 49.47
C LEU A 4 25.93 -2.24 50.58
N SER A 5 26.47 -3.18 51.39
CA SER A 5 27.53 -2.85 52.32
C SER A 5 28.80 -2.42 51.56
N PRO A 6 29.73 -1.67 52.21
CA PRO A 6 31.00 -1.34 51.56
C PRO A 6 31.81 -2.54 51.09
N SER A 7 31.72 -3.67 51.83
CA SER A 7 32.37 -4.93 51.48
C SER A 7 31.69 -5.60 50.25
N ASP A 8 30.38 -5.61 50.21
CA ASP A 8 29.64 -6.19 49.09
C ASP A 8 29.87 -5.37 47.81
N ARG A 9 29.93 -4.04 47.94
CA ARG A 9 30.27 -3.17 46.81
C ARG A 9 31.69 -3.43 46.30
N ALA A 10 32.65 -3.63 47.18
CA ALA A 10 34.03 -3.90 46.79
C ALA A 10 34.23 -5.28 46.14
N SER A 11 33.34 -6.22 46.42
CA SER A 11 33.34 -7.58 45.86
C SER A 11 32.60 -7.70 44.53
N GLN A 12 31.88 -6.65 44.10
CA GLN A 12 31.16 -6.67 42.80
C GLN A 12 32.14 -6.65 41.64
N THR A 13 32.01 -7.60 40.77
CA THR A 13 32.70 -7.60 39.46
C THR A 13 31.78 -6.94 38.46
N TYR A 14 32.22 -5.87 37.85
CA TYR A 14 31.44 -5.26 36.75
C TYR A 14 31.40 -6.25 35.57
N PRO A 15 30.25 -6.40 34.90
CA PRO A 15 30.21 -7.18 33.69
C PRO A 15 31.20 -6.59 32.65
N GLU A 16 31.83 -7.47 31.89
CA GLU A 16 32.68 -7.02 30.77
C GLU A 16 31.88 -6.07 29.87
N THR A 17 32.43 -4.86 29.66
CA THR A 17 31.84 -3.92 28.74
C THR A 17 32.24 -4.30 27.33
N ILE A 18 31.26 -4.36 26.45
CA ILE A 18 31.51 -4.54 25.00
C ILE A 18 32.22 -3.29 24.50
N ASP A 19 33.36 -3.45 23.84
CA ASP A 19 34.03 -2.34 23.16
C ASP A 19 33.05 -1.75 22.12
N PRO A 20 32.71 -0.43 22.17
CA PRO A 20 31.85 0.20 21.20
C PRO A 20 32.25 -0.03 19.74
N ALA A 21 33.55 -0.21 19.47
CA ALA A 21 34.06 -0.52 18.14
C ALA A 21 33.71 -1.95 17.67
N THR A 22 33.34 -2.84 18.59
CA THR A 22 32.90 -4.22 18.25
C THR A 22 31.39 -4.38 18.12
N ILE A 23 30.62 -3.34 18.49
CA ILE A 23 29.17 -3.32 18.26
C ILE A 23 28.96 -3.25 16.75
N PRO A 24 28.23 -4.21 16.14
CA PRO A 24 27.93 -4.14 14.72
C PRO A 24 27.30 -2.78 14.42
N GLU A 25 27.79 -2.11 13.38
CA GLU A 25 27.19 -0.87 12.89
C GLU A 25 25.69 -1.10 12.74
N GLN A 26 24.88 -0.21 13.31
CA GLN A 26 23.42 -0.31 13.18
C GLN A 26 23.10 -0.46 11.70
N ALA A 27 22.22 -1.40 11.37
CA ALA A 27 21.79 -1.59 9.99
C ALA A 27 21.42 -0.21 9.41
N PRO A 28 21.86 0.10 8.20
CA PRO A 28 21.64 1.42 7.62
C PRO A 28 20.15 1.76 7.66
N GLU A 29 19.86 2.99 8.04
CA GLU A 29 18.47 3.45 8.13
C GLU A 29 17.76 3.19 6.79
N VAL A 30 16.62 2.52 6.83
CA VAL A 30 15.85 2.21 5.64
C VAL A 30 15.25 3.51 5.12
N SER A 31 15.83 4.05 4.05
CA SER A 31 15.48 5.33 3.44
C SER A 31 14.92 5.16 2.03
N GLY A 32 14.57 6.28 1.39
CA GLY A 32 14.02 6.28 0.05
C GLY A 32 12.71 5.49 -0.07
N PRO A 33 12.39 4.88 -1.20
CA PRO A 33 11.14 4.14 -1.40
C PRO A 33 10.91 3.02 -0.37
N ASN A 34 11.98 2.42 0.14
CA ASN A 34 11.88 1.33 1.13
C ASN A 34 11.50 1.84 2.53
N GLY A 35 11.68 3.13 2.84
CA GLY A 35 11.20 3.73 4.08
C GLY A 35 9.69 3.63 4.21
N LEU A 36 8.95 3.82 3.11
CA LEU A 36 7.49 3.66 3.09
C LEU A 36 7.08 2.20 3.32
N ILE A 37 7.85 1.23 2.81
CA ILE A 37 7.63 -0.20 3.10
C ILE A 37 7.81 -0.46 4.60
N LYS A 38 8.87 0.08 5.22
CA LYS A 38 9.08 -0.01 6.67
C LYS A 38 7.87 0.49 7.43
N ASN A 39 7.32 1.65 7.05
CA ASN A 39 6.15 2.23 7.71
C ASN A 39 4.91 1.33 7.57
N GLN A 40 4.67 0.73 6.41
CA GLN A 40 3.56 -0.22 6.22
C GLN A 40 3.75 -1.48 7.07
N VAL A 41 4.97 -2.00 7.15
CA VAL A 41 5.29 -3.16 8.00
C VAL A 41 5.05 -2.85 9.47
N LEU A 42 5.49 -1.69 9.95
CA LEU A 42 5.25 -1.28 11.34
C LEU A 42 3.76 -1.10 11.64
N ALA A 43 3.00 -0.54 10.70
CA ALA A 43 1.55 -0.43 10.83
C ALA A 43 0.86 -1.80 10.89
N GLU A 44 1.29 -2.76 10.07
CA GLU A 44 0.77 -4.13 10.08
C GLU A 44 1.10 -4.85 11.40
N LEU A 45 2.33 -4.70 11.90
CA LEU A 45 2.74 -5.23 13.20
C LEU A 45 1.91 -4.61 14.34
N GLY A 46 1.68 -3.29 14.29
CA GLY A 46 0.81 -2.60 15.26
C GLY A 46 -0.62 -3.16 15.28
N ASN A 47 -1.18 -3.50 14.13
CA ASN A 47 -2.48 -4.17 14.04
C ASN A 47 -2.48 -5.59 14.64
N LEU A 48 -1.31 -6.23 14.71
CA LEU A 48 -1.11 -7.52 15.38
C LEU A 48 -0.77 -7.37 16.88
N GLY A 49 -0.72 -6.14 17.40
CA GLY A 49 -0.43 -5.86 18.80
C GLY A 49 1.08 -5.82 19.12
N ILE A 50 1.94 -5.71 18.11
CA ILE A 50 3.40 -5.61 18.25
C ILE A 50 3.79 -4.17 17.91
N ASP A 51 4.20 -3.40 18.93
CA ASP A 51 4.63 -2.02 18.71
C ASP A 51 6.11 -1.90 18.29
N GLU A 52 6.50 -0.73 17.80
CA GLU A 52 7.86 -0.49 17.31
C GLU A 52 8.90 -0.62 18.44
N SER A 53 8.54 -0.22 19.66
CA SER A 53 9.46 -0.35 20.81
C SER A 53 9.72 -1.83 21.15
N GLU A 54 8.71 -2.66 21.00
CA GLU A 54 8.83 -4.10 21.18
C GLU A 54 9.71 -4.74 20.10
N VAL A 55 9.56 -4.32 18.85
CA VAL A 55 10.45 -4.76 17.76
C VAL A 55 11.91 -4.46 18.07
N GLN A 56 12.19 -3.25 18.57
CA GLN A 56 13.56 -2.81 18.87
C GLN A 56 14.12 -3.49 20.14
N THR A 57 13.36 -3.48 21.24
CA THR A 57 13.85 -3.98 22.54
C THR A 57 14.01 -5.50 22.59
N ARG A 58 13.17 -6.24 21.84
CA ARG A 58 13.26 -7.70 21.75
C ARG A 58 14.14 -8.18 20.61
N GLY A 59 14.66 -7.28 19.77
CA GLY A 59 15.48 -7.64 18.62
C GLY A 59 14.74 -8.53 17.64
N LEU A 60 13.46 -8.25 17.36
CA LEU A 60 12.65 -9.10 16.51
C LEU A 60 13.13 -9.04 15.04
N LYS A 61 13.26 -10.20 14.42
CA LYS A 61 13.53 -10.32 13.00
C LYS A 61 12.21 -10.36 12.22
N VAL A 62 11.92 -9.32 11.48
CA VAL A 62 10.73 -9.23 10.64
C VAL A 62 11.07 -9.61 9.21
N THR A 63 10.35 -10.61 8.67
CA THR A 63 10.49 -11.04 7.28
C THR A 63 9.26 -10.61 6.50
N THR A 64 9.46 -9.84 5.43
CA THR A 64 8.39 -9.36 4.57
C THR A 64 8.16 -10.26 3.37
N THR A 65 7.06 -10.05 2.65
CA THR A 65 6.75 -10.73 1.39
C THR A 65 7.34 -10.03 0.17
N ILE A 66 8.06 -8.93 0.36
CA ILE A 66 8.68 -8.17 -0.73
C ILE A 66 9.73 -9.01 -1.46
N ASP A 67 9.61 -9.06 -2.79
CA ASP A 67 10.63 -9.59 -3.67
C ASP A 67 11.54 -8.43 -4.11
N MET A 68 12.81 -8.46 -3.69
CA MET A 68 13.73 -7.35 -3.94
C MET A 68 13.99 -7.12 -5.43
N LYS A 69 13.91 -8.17 -6.26
CA LYS A 69 14.03 -8.01 -7.72
C LYS A 69 12.82 -7.27 -8.29
N ALA A 70 11.62 -7.68 -7.89
CA ALA A 70 10.39 -6.99 -8.27
C ALA A 70 10.37 -5.55 -7.74
N GLN A 71 10.78 -5.35 -6.50
CA GLN A 71 10.88 -4.02 -5.88
C GLN A 71 11.81 -3.08 -6.66
N ASN A 72 13.04 -3.51 -6.90
CA ASN A 72 14.02 -2.70 -7.63
C ASN A 72 13.53 -2.38 -9.04
N THR A 73 12.99 -3.38 -9.75
CA THR A 73 12.41 -3.17 -11.08
C THR A 73 11.27 -2.14 -11.03
N THR A 74 10.40 -2.22 -10.03
CA THR A 74 9.28 -1.26 -9.87
C THR A 74 9.80 0.15 -9.64
N VAL A 75 10.78 0.33 -8.76
CA VAL A 75 11.40 1.63 -8.47
C VAL A 75 12.02 2.22 -9.74
N ASP A 76 12.81 1.42 -10.46
CA ASP A 76 13.49 1.87 -11.69
C ASP A 76 12.49 2.27 -12.77
N MET A 77 11.45 1.45 -13.00
CA MET A 77 10.44 1.75 -14.02
C MET A 77 9.60 2.97 -13.68
N VAL A 78 9.18 3.12 -12.44
CA VAL A 78 8.39 4.29 -12.01
C VAL A 78 9.22 5.55 -12.12
N ASN A 79 10.48 5.54 -11.70
CA ASN A 79 11.37 6.69 -11.81
C ASN A 79 11.69 7.04 -13.28
N ALA A 80 11.90 6.05 -14.13
CA ALA A 80 12.09 6.26 -15.56
C ALA A 80 10.86 6.89 -16.24
N GLU A 81 9.66 6.55 -15.77
CA GLU A 81 8.43 7.16 -16.29
C GLU A 81 8.20 8.55 -15.70
N LEU A 82 8.43 8.75 -14.40
CA LEU A 82 8.34 10.06 -13.75
C LEU A 82 9.26 11.10 -14.42
N ALA A 83 10.46 10.70 -14.83
CA ALA A 83 11.41 11.57 -15.51
C ALA A 83 10.88 12.16 -16.85
N LYS A 84 9.84 11.55 -17.43
CA LYS A 84 9.19 12.02 -18.66
C LYS A 84 7.98 12.91 -18.35
N GLN A 85 7.56 12.99 -17.12
CA GLN A 85 6.37 13.71 -16.70
C GLN A 85 6.71 15.12 -16.21
N ARG A 86 5.66 15.95 -16.04
CA ARG A 86 5.80 17.26 -15.40
C ARG A 86 6.14 17.08 -13.92
N GLU A 87 6.86 18.02 -13.36
CA GLU A 87 7.42 18.00 -12.00
C GLU A 87 6.38 17.76 -10.88
N ASN A 88 5.12 18.15 -11.12
CA ASN A 88 4.03 17.98 -10.16
C ASN A 88 3.30 16.61 -10.26
N VAL A 89 3.67 15.75 -11.20
CA VAL A 89 3.10 14.41 -11.33
C VAL A 89 3.67 13.50 -10.24
N ARG A 90 2.83 12.69 -9.65
CA ARG A 90 3.21 11.65 -8.68
C ARG A 90 2.69 10.30 -9.17
N MET A 91 3.45 9.28 -8.90
CA MET A 91 3.10 7.90 -9.25
C MET A 91 3.27 7.00 -8.03
N ALA A 92 2.43 6.00 -7.95
CA ALA A 92 2.56 4.90 -7.01
C ALA A 92 2.34 3.59 -7.73
N ALA A 93 2.93 2.51 -7.21
CA ALA A 93 2.77 1.18 -7.77
C ALA A 93 2.81 0.12 -6.67
N VAL A 94 1.89 -0.82 -6.74
CA VAL A 94 1.85 -1.98 -5.84
C VAL A 94 1.69 -3.24 -6.68
N SER A 95 2.55 -4.22 -6.46
CA SER A 95 2.47 -5.53 -7.10
C SER A 95 2.04 -6.56 -6.08
N VAL A 96 0.93 -7.23 -6.36
CA VAL A 96 0.33 -8.22 -5.46
C VAL A 96 0.25 -9.57 -6.16
N GLU A 97 0.66 -10.63 -5.47
CA GLU A 97 0.49 -12.00 -5.96
C GLU A 97 -0.98 -12.43 -5.82
N PRO A 98 -1.67 -12.74 -6.94
CA PRO A 98 -3.12 -12.95 -6.89
C PRO A 98 -3.57 -14.16 -6.05
N LYS A 99 -2.71 -15.19 -5.92
CA LYS A 99 -3.05 -16.42 -5.19
C LYS A 99 -3.00 -16.27 -3.68
N THR A 100 -2.06 -15.47 -3.19
CA THR A 100 -1.76 -15.34 -1.76
C THR A 100 -2.14 -13.99 -1.17
N GLY A 101 -2.32 -12.97 -2.02
CA GLY A 101 -2.48 -11.58 -1.60
C GLY A 101 -1.17 -10.93 -1.14
N ALA A 102 -0.03 -11.64 -1.25
CA ALA A 102 1.27 -11.13 -0.81
C ALA A 102 1.72 -9.94 -1.66
N VAL A 103 2.11 -8.85 -1.01
CA VAL A 103 2.71 -7.69 -1.68
C VAL A 103 4.16 -8.04 -2.04
N ARG A 104 4.47 -8.01 -3.34
CA ARG A 104 5.80 -8.34 -3.88
C ARG A 104 6.65 -7.12 -4.19
N ALA A 105 6.01 -6.00 -4.52
CA ALA A 105 6.67 -4.69 -4.66
C ALA A 105 5.73 -3.58 -4.21
N TYR A 106 6.31 -2.52 -3.66
CA TYR A 106 5.57 -1.38 -3.15
C TYR A 106 6.35 -0.09 -3.38
N PHE A 107 5.80 0.82 -4.14
CA PHE A 107 6.35 2.15 -4.38
C PHE A 107 5.29 3.21 -4.09
N GLY A 108 5.41 3.89 -2.98
CA GLY A 108 4.53 5.00 -2.58
C GLY A 108 5.12 6.38 -2.85
N GLY A 109 6.40 6.44 -3.25
CA GLY A 109 7.17 7.67 -3.48
C GLY A 109 8.64 7.45 -3.23
N ASN A 110 9.47 8.45 -3.59
CA ASN A 110 10.93 8.39 -3.42
C ASN A 110 11.41 8.82 -2.02
N ASP A 111 10.57 9.49 -1.25
CA ASP A 111 10.88 9.94 0.10
C ASP A 111 10.25 8.96 1.12
N GLY A 112 11.09 8.24 1.85
CA GLY A 112 10.65 7.26 2.85
C GLY A 112 9.92 7.87 4.05
N ASN A 113 10.09 9.16 4.29
CA ASN A 113 9.40 9.92 5.32
C ASN A 113 8.31 10.83 4.75
N GLY A 114 8.13 10.80 3.43
CA GLY A 114 7.16 11.63 2.73
C GLY A 114 5.76 11.03 2.68
N TRP A 115 4.93 11.64 1.84
CA TRP A 115 3.57 11.19 1.63
C TRP A 115 3.53 9.87 0.86
N ASP A 116 2.84 8.88 1.40
CA ASP A 116 2.66 7.57 0.75
C ASP A 116 1.49 7.61 -0.24
N TYR A 117 1.81 7.80 -1.52
CA TYR A 117 0.81 7.87 -2.59
C TYR A 117 0.16 6.51 -2.89
N ALA A 118 0.77 5.39 -2.49
CA ALA A 118 0.19 4.06 -2.67
C ALA A 118 -0.92 3.77 -1.64
N ASN A 119 -0.82 4.37 -0.45
CA ASN A 119 -1.80 4.25 0.63
C ASN A 119 -2.70 5.50 0.79
N ALA A 120 -2.52 6.50 -0.06
CA ALA A 120 -3.29 7.74 0.02
C ALA A 120 -4.76 7.52 -0.41
N PRO A 121 -5.74 8.14 0.27
CA PRO A 121 -7.16 8.08 -0.10
C PRO A 121 -7.43 8.96 -1.32
N LEU A 122 -7.06 8.49 -2.49
CA LEU A 122 -7.24 9.18 -3.76
C LEU A 122 -8.48 8.67 -4.50
N GLN A 123 -9.06 9.52 -5.35
CA GLN A 123 -10.15 9.11 -6.22
C GLN A 123 -9.66 8.06 -7.21
N THR A 124 -10.28 6.89 -7.18
CA THR A 124 -9.94 5.75 -8.04
C THR A 124 -10.40 5.93 -9.48
N GLY A 125 -11.30 6.87 -9.73
CA GLY A 125 -11.92 7.07 -11.04
C GLY A 125 -12.63 5.79 -11.52
N SER A 126 -12.58 5.55 -12.87
CA SER A 126 -13.25 4.40 -13.48
C SER A 126 -12.70 3.03 -13.05
N THR A 127 -11.57 2.97 -12.37
CA THR A 127 -11.06 1.71 -11.80
C THR A 127 -12.03 1.15 -10.77
N PHE A 128 -12.80 2.00 -10.08
CA PHE A 128 -13.82 1.55 -9.12
C PHE A 128 -14.92 0.68 -9.74
N LYS A 129 -15.18 0.79 -11.05
CA LYS A 129 -16.17 -0.03 -11.73
C LYS A 129 -15.92 -1.53 -11.64
N ILE A 130 -14.67 -1.94 -11.43
CA ILE A 130 -14.30 -3.35 -11.23
C ILE A 130 -14.93 -3.87 -9.92
N PHE A 131 -14.95 -3.07 -8.85
CA PHE A 131 -15.58 -3.46 -7.59
C PHE A 131 -17.09 -3.54 -7.70
N THR A 132 -17.72 -2.59 -8.40
CA THR A 132 -19.16 -2.64 -8.71
C THR A 132 -19.50 -3.89 -9.54
N LEU A 133 -18.66 -4.22 -10.54
CA LEU A 133 -18.83 -5.45 -11.32
C LEU A 133 -18.71 -6.70 -10.45
N ALA A 134 -17.69 -6.77 -9.59
CA ALA A 134 -17.48 -7.89 -8.69
C ALA A 134 -18.68 -8.10 -7.76
N ALA A 135 -19.23 -7.01 -7.19
CA ALA A 135 -20.43 -7.05 -6.37
C ALA A 135 -21.66 -7.54 -7.16
N ALA A 136 -21.85 -7.05 -8.38
CA ALA A 136 -22.95 -7.49 -9.24
C ALA A 136 -22.85 -8.99 -9.56
N VAL A 137 -21.67 -9.48 -9.93
CA VAL A 137 -21.44 -10.89 -10.24
C VAL A 137 -21.63 -11.77 -9.00
N SER A 138 -21.18 -11.34 -7.82
CA SER A 138 -21.37 -12.07 -6.57
C SER A 138 -22.86 -12.20 -6.18
N GLN A 139 -23.71 -11.29 -6.64
CA GLN A 139 -25.16 -11.33 -6.48
C GLN A 139 -25.89 -12.09 -7.61
N GLY A 140 -25.14 -12.76 -8.49
CA GLY A 140 -25.70 -13.57 -9.58
C GLY A 140 -26.09 -12.76 -10.83
N ILE A 141 -25.72 -11.49 -10.91
CA ILE A 141 -25.98 -10.65 -12.11
C ILE A 141 -24.95 -11.03 -13.19
N PRO A 142 -25.39 -11.59 -14.34
CA PRO A 142 -24.46 -11.99 -15.38
C PRO A 142 -23.90 -10.77 -16.14
N THR A 143 -22.66 -10.85 -16.57
CA THR A 143 -22.02 -9.77 -17.37
C THR A 143 -22.69 -9.52 -18.73
N SER A 144 -23.52 -10.47 -19.19
CA SER A 144 -24.37 -10.34 -20.39
C SER A 144 -25.67 -9.55 -20.18
N GLN A 145 -26.02 -9.26 -18.93
CA GLN A 145 -27.20 -8.44 -18.64
C GLN A 145 -27.06 -7.07 -19.30
N VAL A 146 -28.16 -6.63 -19.94
CA VAL A 146 -28.23 -5.30 -20.56
C VAL A 146 -28.67 -4.29 -19.51
N VAL A 147 -27.90 -3.21 -19.40
CA VAL A 147 -28.18 -2.07 -18.52
C VAL A 147 -28.32 -0.82 -19.36
N SER A 148 -29.27 0.04 -19.01
CA SER A 148 -29.54 1.28 -19.73
C SER A 148 -28.33 2.23 -19.64
N ASP A 149 -27.99 2.81 -20.78
CA ASP A 149 -26.99 3.89 -20.92
C ASP A 149 -27.66 5.26 -21.17
N ALA A 150 -28.93 5.42 -20.82
CA ALA A 150 -29.54 6.74 -20.77
C ALA A 150 -28.87 7.61 -19.70
N SER A 151 -28.93 8.93 -19.86
CA SER A 151 -28.39 9.87 -18.85
C SER A 151 -28.90 9.53 -17.46
N TYR A 152 -28.04 9.71 -16.43
CA TYR A 152 -28.36 9.40 -15.04
C TYR A 152 -28.39 10.68 -14.22
N GLN A 153 -29.50 10.90 -13.51
CA GLN A 153 -29.67 12.07 -12.66
C GLN A 153 -29.07 11.79 -11.27
N LEU A 154 -28.12 12.60 -10.88
CA LEU A 154 -27.62 12.74 -9.50
C LEU A 154 -28.26 13.99 -8.84
N PRO A 155 -28.23 14.13 -7.51
CA PRO A 155 -28.87 15.26 -6.82
C PRO A 155 -28.48 16.63 -7.38
N ASN A 156 -27.23 16.83 -7.78
CA ASN A 156 -26.71 18.13 -8.20
C ASN A 156 -26.15 18.14 -9.64
N THR A 157 -26.26 17.04 -10.40
CA THR A 157 -25.69 16.96 -11.75
C THR A 157 -26.34 15.84 -12.56
N VAL A 158 -26.22 15.95 -13.88
CA VAL A 158 -26.63 14.89 -14.81
C VAL A 158 -25.36 14.25 -15.38
N VAL A 159 -25.27 12.94 -15.27
CA VAL A 159 -24.21 12.17 -15.93
C VAL A 159 -24.71 11.81 -17.31
N PRO A 160 -24.07 12.33 -18.40
CA PRO A 160 -24.52 12.07 -19.74
C PRO A 160 -24.34 10.61 -20.12
N GLY A 161 -25.31 10.08 -20.84
CA GLY A 161 -25.30 8.76 -21.46
C GLY A 161 -25.16 8.83 -22.97
N GLY A 162 -25.52 7.74 -23.66
CA GLY A 162 -25.61 7.69 -25.13
C GLY A 162 -24.47 6.96 -25.83
N GLY A 163 -23.51 6.40 -25.04
CA GLY A 163 -22.47 5.56 -25.60
C GLY A 163 -23.00 4.28 -26.27
N CYS A 164 -24.13 3.74 -25.81
CA CYS A 164 -24.75 2.49 -26.28
C CYS A 164 -26.21 2.70 -26.66
N ARG A 165 -26.62 3.63 -27.45
CA ARG A 165 -27.99 3.84 -27.99
C ARG A 165 -29.11 3.17 -27.18
N GLY A 166 -29.27 3.54 -25.91
CA GLY A 166 -30.31 3.03 -25.01
C GLY A 166 -29.86 1.96 -24.00
N GLY A 167 -28.87 1.16 -24.28
CA GLY A 167 -28.33 0.17 -23.36
C GLY A 167 -27.33 -0.78 -23.98
N CYS A 168 -26.50 -1.39 -23.15
CA CYS A 168 -25.56 -2.43 -23.55
C CYS A 168 -25.30 -3.40 -22.41
N THR A 169 -24.63 -4.50 -22.73
CA THR A 169 -24.25 -5.47 -21.71
C THR A 169 -23.27 -4.85 -20.70
N ILE A 170 -23.27 -5.33 -19.46
CA ILE A 170 -22.33 -4.89 -18.43
C ILE A 170 -20.88 -5.02 -18.93
N LYS A 171 -20.56 -6.13 -19.64
CA LYS A 171 -19.25 -6.36 -20.25
C LYS A 171 -18.88 -5.22 -21.23
N GLU A 172 -19.79 -4.84 -22.12
CA GLU A 172 -19.52 -3.76 -23.10
C GLU A 172 -19.46 -2.40 -22.41
N ALA A 173 -20.32 -2.15 -21.40
CA ALA A 173 -20.28 -0.94 -20.61
C ALA A 173 -18.95 -0.76 -19.87
N LEU A 174 -18.40 -1.85 -19.31
CA LEU A 174 -17.09 -1.82 -18.67
C LEU A 174 -15.97 -1.53 -19.69
N LYS A 175 -15.95 -2.27 -20.81
CA LYS A 175 -14.97 -2.08 -21.88
C LYS A 175 -14.90 -0.64 -22.37
N ARG A 176 -16.03 0.01 -22.44
CA ARG A 176 -16.17 1.42 -22.89
C ARG A 176 -16.12 2.42 -21.74
N SER A 177 -15.99 1.93 -20.52
CA SER A 177 -15.95 2.74 -19.29
C SER A 177 -17.15 3.68 -19.12
N LEU A 178 -18.36 3.26 -19.52
CA LEU A 178 -19.56 4.07 -19.43
C LEU A 178 -19.99 4.28 -17.98
N ASN A 179 -20.36 5.51 -17.62
CA ASN A 179 -20.74 5.84 -16.24
C ASN A 179 -22.21 5.47 -15.93
N PRO A 180 -23.22 5.83 -16.75
CA PRO A 180 -24.61 5.60 -16.39
C PRO A 180 -24.98 4.14 -16.12
N PRO A 181 -24.50 3.12 -16.87
CA PRO A 181 -24.74 1.72 -16.55
C PRO A 181 -24.22 1.32 -15.18
N PHE A 182 -23.03 1.79 -14.80
CA PHE A 182 -22.41 1.46 -13.53
C PHE A 182 -23.04 2.19 -12.33
N LEU A 183 -23.57 3.39 -12.52
CA LEU A 183 -24.38 4.08 -11.52
C LEU A 183 -25.74 3.41 -11.27
N ARG A 184 -26.25 2.65 -12.25
CA ARG A 184 -27.48 1.87 -12.09
C ARG A 184 -27.25 0.49 -11.47
N LEU A 185 -26.02 0.01 -11.47
CA LEU A 185 -25.63 -1.25 -10.85
C LEU A 185 -25.31 -1.11 -9.35
N GLN A 186 -25.06 0.10 -8.87
CA GLN A 186 -24.85 0.42 -7.47
C GLN A 186 -26.18 0.48 -6.71
#